data_b0c824402dd89c01006d44458a3d8868
#
_entry.id   b0c824402dd89c01006d44458a3d8868
#
_cell.length_a   1.000
_cell.length_b   1.000
_cell.length_c   1.000
_cell.angle_alpha   90.00
_cell.angle_beta   90.00
_cell.angle_gamma   90.00
#
_symmetry.space_group_name_H-M   'P 1'
#
loop_
_entity.id
_entity.type
_entity.pdbx_description
1 polymer ?
#
loop_
_entity_poly.entity_id
_entity_poly.type
_entity_poly.pdbx_seq_one_letter_code
_entity_poly.pdbx_strand_id
1 'polypeptide(L)'
;MLDTDHGRVSERVGWFCVCVLLSLLSATPSRALEPVPGEAKALEDCDRRLCTILLKKDVKGDDLKCELTKTWARSTIKGADSPGLTWGFGDARCLVHLHITRALLVTALTANAYKLWVPPHTAECVVEQSGQMKTIKATLAPKIEFKNGRVEKIWINLQGMEGTSSITGLLSAGATLVDSTGLFHSQMIKEANKYIYTQCPKNYPEVLAESSPKVKPRKPAKTTLPSGSVAPK
;
A
#
# COMPACT_ATOMS: atom_id res chain seq x y z
N MET A 1 57.57 -51.39 -44.81
CA MET A 1 58.22 -50.15 -44.39
C MET A 1 57.20 -49.29 -43.73
N LEU A 2 57.32 -49.24 -42.42
CA LEU A 2 56.48 -48.46 -41.54
C LEU A 2 56.95 -47.00 -41.56
N ASP A 3 56.01 -46.05 -41.63
CA ASP A 3 56.36 -44.69 -41.26
C ASP A 3 55.22 -44.08 -40.44
N THR A 4 55.59 -43.73 -39.25
CA THR A 4 54.76 -43.25 -38.17
C THR A 4 54.63 -41.73 -38.26
N ASP A 5 53.44 -41.20 -38.47
CA ASP A 5 53.19 -39.78 -38.29
C ASP A 5 52.29 -39.59 -37.07
N HIS A 6 52.93 -39.52 -35.90
CA HIS A 6 52.33 -39.13 -34.62
C HIS A 6 52.76 -37.73 -34.25
N GLY A 7 51.94 -36.75 -34.42
CA GLY A 7 52.26 -35.45 -33.81
C GLY A 7 51.63 -34.22 -34.41
N ARG A 8 50.33 -34.05 -34.34
CA ARG A 8 49.74 -32.70 -34.53
C ARG A 8 48.24 -32.54 -34.14
N VAL A 9 47.78 -33.22 -33.12
CA VAL A 9 46.38 -33.10 -32.68
C VAL A 9 46.23 -32.45 -31.31
N SER A 10 47.32 -32.18 -30.56
CA SER A 10 47.22 -31.79 -29.14
C SER A 10 47.14 -30.29 -28.86
N GLU A 11 47.39 -29.41 -29.81
CA GLU A 11 47.45 -27.95 -29.50
C GLU A 11 46.15 -27.17 -29.78
N ARG A 12 45.23 -27.73 -30.53
CA ARG A 12 43.96 -27.01 -30.84
C ARG A 12 42.82 -27.22 -29.84
N VAL A 13 42.91 -28.20 -28.96
CA VAL A 13 41.87 -28.49 -27.95
C VAL A 13 42.00 -27.58 -26.73
N GLY A 14 43.20 -27.12 -26.41
CA GLY A 14 43.45 -26.25 -25.23
C GLY A 14 42.88 -24.85 -25.34
N TRP A 15 42.78 -24.27 -26.51
CA TRP A 15 42.32 -22.89 -26.69
C TRP A 15 40.79 -22.76 -26.74
N PHE A 16 40.07 -23.80 -27.16
CA PHE A 16 38.59 -23.79 -27.14
C PHE A 16 38.02 -23.92 -25.73
N CYS A 17 38.69 -24.64 -24.82
CA CYS A 17 38.23 -24.75 -23.43
C CYS A 17 38.40 -23.46 -22.62
N VAL A 18 39.46 -22.66 -22.91
CA VAL A 18 39.69 -21.39 -22.18
C VAL A 18 38.68 -20.32 -22.58
N CYS A 19 38.23 -20.27 -23.83
CA CYS A 19 37.23 -19.31 -24.28
C CYS A 19 35.83 -19.62 -23.75
N VAL A 20 35.45 -20.88 -23.52
CA VAL A 20 34.14 -21.27 -22.96
C VAL A 20 34.07 -20.97 -21.45
N LEU A 21 35.22 -21.07 -20.74
CA LEU A 21 35.24 -20.74 -19.29
C LEU A 21 35.20 -19.22 -19.00
N LEU A 22 35.64 -18.37 -19.93
CA LEU A 22 35.55 -16.91 -19.78
C LEU A 22 34.16 -16.34 -20.10
N SER A 23 33.29 -17.09 -20.79
CA SER A 23 31.93 -16.64 -21.13
C SER A 23 30.93 -16.84 -20.02
N LEU A 24 31.24 -17.51 -18.93
CA LEU A 24 30.33 -17.81 -17.80
C LEU A 24 30.38 -16.76 -16.69
N LEU A 25 31.17 -15.70 -16.80
CA LEU A 25 31.35 -14.73 -15.71
C LEU A 25 30.58 -13.42 -15.88
N SER A 26 29.66 -13.31 -16.84
CA SER A 26 28.94 -12.05 -17.10
C SER A 26 27.45 -12.08 -16.72
N ALA A 27 27.00 -13.02 -15.90
CA ALA A 27 25.70 -12.92 -15.28
C ALA A 27 25.82 -11.93 -14.10
N THR A 28 25.73 -10.63 -14.37
CA THR A 28 25.46 -9.63 -13.32
C THR A 28 24.10 -9.99 -12.72
N PRO A 29 24.06 -10.36 -11.43
CA PRO A 29 22.77 -10.59 -10.79
C PRO A 29 21.98 -9.29 -10.89
N SER A 30 20.79 -9.35 -11.47
CA SER A 30 19.80 -8.28 -11.39
C SER A 30 19.57 -8.02 -9.89
N ARG A 31 20.15 -6.93 -9.37
CA ARG A 31 19.99 -6.58 -7.97
C ARG A 31 18.53 -6.19 -7.78
N ALA A 32 17.80 -7.00 -7.03
CA ALA A 32 16.47 -6.65 -6.54
C ALA A 32 16.53 -5.31 -5.80
N LEU A 33 15.49 -4.48 -5.95
CA LEU A 33 15.37 -3.24 -5.18
C LEU A 33 15.19 -3.59 -3.70
N GLU A 34 16.16 -3.19 -2.88
CA GLU A 34 16.03 -3.34 -1.43
C GLU A 34 15.15 -2.22 -0.85
N PRO A 35 14.30 -2.51 0.14
CA PRO A 35 13.56 -1.49 0.86
C PRO A 35 14.49 -0.42 1.43
N VAL A 36 14.08 0.85 1.38
CA VAL A 36 14.87 1.92 1.99
C VAL A 36 14.83 1.82 3.52
N PRO A 37 15.93 2.20 4.21
CA PRO A 37 15.96 2.23 5.66
C PRO A 37 14.78 3.05 6.22
N GLY A 38 14.06 2.48 7.18
CA GLY A 38 12.91 3.14 7.81
C GLY A 38 11.59 3.04 7.03
N GLU A 39 11.54 2.46 5.82
CA GLU A 39 10.32 2.31 5.01
C GLU A 39 9.17 1.67 5.82
N ALA A 40 9.42 0.53 6.44
CA ALA A 40 8.39 -0.18 7.21
C ALA A 40 7.84 0.67 8.37
N LYS A 41 8.73 1.36 9.09
CA LYS A 41 8.33 2.23 10.20
C LYS A 41 7.50 3.42 9.73
N ALA A 42 7.88 4.08 8.65
CA ALA A 42 7.13 5.21 8.10
C ALA A 42 5.72 4.79 7.66
N LEU A 43 5.60 3.62 7.04
CA LEU A 43 4.30 3.03 6.67
C LEU A 43 3.45 2.73 7.91
N GLU A 44 4.02 2.10 8.94
CA GLU A 44 3.32 1.79 10.19
C GLU A 44 2.89 3.07 10.93
N ASP A 45 3.76 4.08 11.03
CA ASP A 45 3.45 5.35 11.69
C ASP A 45 2.32 6.10 10.98
N CYS A 46 2.27 6.04 9.63
CA CYS A 46 1.18 6.61 8.86
C CYS A 46 -0.13 5.82 9.03
N ASP A 47 -0.07 4.49 8.98
CA ASP A 47 -1.19 3.59 9.21
C ASP A 47 -1.84 3.83 10.57
N ARG A 48 -1.04 3.93 11.65
CA ARG A 48 -1.49 4.26 13.00
C ARG A 48 -2.21 5.61 13.06
N ARG A 49 -1.64 6.65 12.41
CA ARG A 49 -2.28 7.98 12.36
C ARG A 49 -3.61 7.95 11.61
N LEU A 50 -3.65 7.30 10.45
CA LEU A 50 -4.88 7.13 9.69
C LEU A 50 -5.92 6.37 10.49
N CYS A 51 -5.57 5.21 11.06
CA CYS A 51 -6.48 4.42 11.89
C CYS A 51 -6.97 5.20 13.12
N THR A 52 -6.11 6.05 13.72
CA THR A 52 -6.54 6.93 14.82
C THR A 52 -7.64 7.89 14.39
N ILE A 53 -7.54 8.50 13.20
CA ILE A 53 -8.58 9.39 12.67
C ILE A 53 -9.87 8.60 12.39
N LEU A 54 -9.74 7.44 11.75
CA LEU A 54 -10.88 6.60 11.35
C LEU A 54 -11.66 6.05 12.56
N LEU A 55 -10.96 5.70 13.65
CA LEU A 55 -11.57 5.12 14.84
C LEU A 55 -12.14 6.17 15.79
N LYS A 56 -11.39 7.24 16.06
CA LYS A 56 -11.85 8.30 16.98
C LYS A 56 -12.93 9.19 16.37
N LYS A 57 -12.92 9.37 15.06
CA LYS A 57 -13.86 10.25 14.33
C LYS A 57 -13.96 11.66 14.93
N ASP A 58 -12.88 12.12 15.51
CA ASP A 58 -12.77 13.45 16.07
C ASP A 58 -12.20 14.42 15.03
N VAL A 59 -12.88 15.51 14.75
CA VAL A 59 -12.43 16.55 13.81
C VAL A 59 -11.27 17.38 14.34
N LYS A 60 -11.03 17.32 15.65
CA LYS A 60 -9.91 18.05 16.29
C LYS A 60 -8.61 17.26 16.16
N GLY A 61 -7.54 17.98 15.90
CA GLY A 61 -6.20 17.43 15.77
C GLY A 61 -5.60 17.61 14.37
N ASP A 62 -4.41 17.09 14.17
CA ASP A 62 -3.65 17.29 12.94
C ASP A 62 -4.24 16.54 11.75
N ASP A 63 -4.05 17.12 10.58
CA ASP A 63 -4.30 16.46 9.29
C ASP A 63 -3.42 15.23 9.11
N LEU A 64 -3.86 14.30 8.27
CA LEU A 64 -3.03 13.19 7.86
C LEU A 64 -1.97 13.67 6.87
N LYS A 65 -0.71 13.71 7.31
CA LYS A 65 0.45 14.04 6.48
C LYS A 65 1.45 12.92 6.60
N CYS A 66 1.78 12.27 5.49
CA CYS A 66 2.73 11.16 5.45
C CYS A 66 3.66 11.29 4.24
N GLU A 67 4.90 10.99 4.45
CA GLU A 67 5.86 10.75 3.40
C GLU A 67 6.11 9.24 3.34
N LEU A 68 5.66 8.61 2.27
CA LEU A 68 5.60 7.16 2.15
C LEU A 68 6.45 6.68 0.99
N THR A 69 7.41 5.84 1.29
CA THR A 69 8.10 5.03 0.30
C THR A 69 7.64 3.60 0.42
N LYS A 70 7.38 2.95 -0.71
CA LYS A 70 7.08 1.52 -0.74
C LYS A 70 7.84 0.84 -1.85
N THR A 71 8.57 -0.22 -1.49
CA THR A 71 9.32 -1.07 -2.41
C THR A 71 8.61 -2.41 -2.56
N TRP A 72 8.46 -2.86 -3.79
CA TRP A 72 7.92 -4.18 -4.13
C TRP A 72 8.96 -4.93 -4.94
N ALA A 73 9.38 -6.08 -4.44
CA ALA A 73 10.08 -7.04 -5.27
C ALA A 73 9.06 -7.76 -6.17
N ARG A 74 9.39 -8.01 -7.43
CA ARG A 74 8.52 -8.72 -8.38
C ARG A 74 7.99 -10.02 -7.79
N SER A 75 8.83 -10.78 -7.10
CA SER A 75 8.49 -12.04 -6.46
C SER A 75 7.41 -11.94 -5.38
N THR A 76 7.18 -10.73 -4.84
CA THR A 76 6.16 -10.49 -3.80
C THR A 76 4.84 -9.97 -4.35
N ILE A 77 4.78 -9.61 -5.64
CA ILE A 77 3.57 -9.10 -6.28
C ILE A 77 2.67 -10.28 -6.61
N LYS A 78 1.61 -10.45 -5.83
CA LYS A 78 0.62 -11.52 -6.05
C LYS A 78 -0.05 -11.35 -7.41
N GLY A 79 -0.05 -12.40 -8.20
CA GLY A 79 -0.65 -12.38 -9.53
C GLY A 79 0.23 -11.75 -10.62
N ALA A 80 1.50 -11.45 -10.32
CA ALA A 80 2.44 -10.92 -11.33
C ALA A 80 2.51 -11.77 -12.61
N ASP A 81 2.30 -13.07 -12.49
CA ASP A 81 2.34 -14.03 -13.59
C ASP A 81 0.96 -14.66 -13.88
N SER A 82 -0.14 -14.08 -13.38
CA SER A 82 -1.49 -14.60 -13.61
C SER A 82 -1.97 -14.34 -15.04
N PRO A 83 -2.68 -15.29 -15.67
CA PRO A 83 -3.28 -15.08 -16.99
C PRO A 83 -4.22 -13.87 -16.98
N GLY A 84 -4.03 -12.92 -17.88
CA GLY A 84 -4.90 -11.77 -18.08
C GLY A 84 -4.50 -10.46 -17.39
N LEU A 85 -3.69 -10.50 -16.36
CA LEU A 85 -3.09 -9.30 -15.77
C LEU A 85 -1.66 -9.61 -15.34
N THR A 86 -0.75 -9.61 -16.30
CA THR A 86 0.65 -9.86 -16.04
C THR A 86 1.32 -8.56 -15.59
N TRP A 87 1.97 -8.57 -14.44
CA TRP A 87 2.90 -7.52 -14.06
C TRP A 87 4.13 -7.59 -14.97
N GLY A 88 4.11 -6.83 -16.07
CA GLY A 88 5.15 -6.85 -17.11
C GLY A 88 6.46 -6.17 -16.73
N PHE A 89 6.62 -5.81 -15.45
CA PHE A 89 7.78 -5.11 -14.92
C PHE A 89 8.52 -5.99 -13.89
N GLY A 90 9.74 -5.60 -13.54
CA GLY A 90 10.48 -6.17 -12.43
C GLY A 90 10.08 -5.55 -11.09
N ASP A 91 11.08 -5.18 -10.30
CA ASP A 91 10.88 -4.51 -9.03
C ASP A 91 10.37 -3.08 -9.21
N ALA A 92 9.69 -2.57 -8.20
CA ALA A 92 9.19 -1.20 -8.21
C ALA A 92 9.39 -0.54 -6.84
N ARG A 93 9.64 0.76 -6.83
CA ARG A 93 9.62 1.60 -5.63
C ARG A 93 8.90 2.89 -5.94
N CYS A 94 7.94 3.25 -5.11
CA CYS A 94 7.20 4.51 -5.22
C CYS A 94 7.36 5.35 -3.96
N LEU A 95 7.47 6.66 -4.16
CA LEU A 95 7.40 7.68 -3.14
C LEU A 95 6.12 8.49 -3.35
N VAL A 96 5.37 8.75 -2.27
CA VAL A 96 4.20 9.63 -2.28
C VAL A 96 4.17 10.51 -1.04
N HIS A 97 3.90 11.80 -1.23
CA HIS A 97 3.61 12.75 -0.15
C HIS A 97 2.10 12.85 0.01
N LEU A 98 1.56 12.16 1.02
CA LEU A 98 0.13 12.13 1.28
C LEU A 98 -0.26 13.28 2.22
N HIS A 99 -1.28 14.04 1.82
CA HIS A 99 -1.90 15.06 2.68
C HIS A 99 -3.42 15.00 2.52
N ILE A 100 -4.11 14.59 3.57
CA ILE A 100 -5.59 14.56 3.61
C ILE A 100 -6.05 15.29 4.86
N THR A 101 -6.93 16.27 4.68
CA THR A 101 -7.51 17.01 5.80
C THR A 101 -8.32 16.09 6.70
N ARG A 102 -8.04 16.11 7.99
CA ARG A 102 -8.74 15.29 9.00
C ARG A 102 -10.26 15.45 8.93
N ALA A 103 -10.72 16.70 8.82
CA ALA A 103 -12.16 17.00 8.78
C ALA A 103 -12.88 16.30 7.62
N LEU A 104 -12.24 16.18 6.44
CA LEU A 104 -12.81 15.48 5.29
C LEU A 104 -12.97 13.97 5.57
N LEU A 105 -11.97 13.35 6.18
CA LEU A 105 -12.04 11.92 6.56
C LEU A 105 -13.15 11.68 7.59
N VAL A 106 -13.22 12.52 8.62
CA VAL A 106 -14.26 12.38 9.67
C VAL A 106 -15.64 12.60 9.09
N THR A 107 -15.83 13.62 8.24
CA THR A 107 -17.11 13.88 7.58
C THR A 107 -17.54 12.68 6.72
N ALA A 108 -16.61 12.09 5.97
CA ALA A 108 -16.88 10.90 5.16
C ALA A 108 -17.40 9.71 5.98
N LEU A 109 -16.93 9.57 7.23
CA LEU A 109 -17.31 8.47 8.12
C LEU A 109 -18.56 8.74 8.97
N THR A 110 -18.99 9.99 9.09
CA THR A 110 -20.08 10.38 10.01
C THR A 110 -21.33 10.89 9.30
N ALA A 111 -21.20 11.38 8.06
CA ALA A 111 -22.33 11.84 7.27
C ALA A 111 -23.13 10.65 6.70
N ASN A 112 -24.44 10.84 6.49
CA ASN A 112 -25.31 9.85 5.85
C ASN A 112 -24.88 9.55 4.40
N ALA A 113 -24.42 10.58 3.67
CA ALA A 113 -23.83 10.46 2.34
C ALA A 113 -22.75 11.52 2.17
N TYR A 114 -21.61 11.15 1.65
CA TYR A 114 -20.50 12.06 1.41
C TYR A 114 -19.66 11.62 0.22
N LYS A 115 -19.20 12.60 -0.58
CA LYS A 115 -18.25 12.40 -1.66
C LYS A 115 -16.93 13.02 -1.24
N LEU A 116 -15.99 12.17 -0.87
CA LEU A 116 -14.63 12.58 -0.54
C LEU A 116 -13.83 12.75 -1.84
N TRP A 117 -13.36 13.95 -2.08
CA TRP A 117 -12.40 14.26 -3.13
C TRP A 117 -11.03 14.40 -2.46
N VAL A 118 -10.17 13.44 -2.72
CA VAL A 118 -8.78 13.52 -2.26
C VAL A 118 -8.04 14.48 -3.18
N PRO A 119 -7.35 15.50 -2.65
CA PRO A 119 -6.55 16.41 -3.47
C PRO A 119 -5.56 15.64 -4.35
N PRO A 120 -5.12 16.19 -5.49
CA PRO A 120 -4.12 15.56 -6.32
C PRO A 120 -2.83 15.24 -5.54
N HIS A 121 -2.35 14.02 -5.66
CA HIS A 121 -1.09 13.56 -5.09
C HIS A 121 -0.25 12.93 -6.20
N THR A 122 1.01 13.33 -6.27
CA THR A 122 1.95 12.74 -7.22
C THR A 122 2.71 11.60 -6.55
N ALA A 123 2.64 10.43 -7.16
CA ALA A 123 3.49 9.30 -6.84
C ALA A 123 4.66 9.27 -7.82
N GLU A 124 5.87 9.30 -7.30
CA GLU A 124 7.10 9.14 -8.08
C GLU A 124 7.59 7.71 -7.93
N CYS A 125 7.60 6.96 -9.01
CA CYS A 125 7.96 5.56 -9.01
C CYS A 125 9.20 5.30 -9.85
N VAL A 126 10.06 4.41 -9.37
CA VAL A 126 11.12 3.78 -10.15
C VAL A 126 10.73 2.34 -10.36
N VAL A 127 10.68 1.92 -11.62
CA VAL A 127 10.21 0.59 -12.03
C VAL A 127 11.25 -0.06 -12.90
N GLU A 128 11.59 -1.30 -12.63
CA GLU A 128 12.47 -2.07 -13.50
C GLU A 128 11.73 -2.54 -14.75
N GLN A 129 12.29 -2.26 -15.92
CA GLN A 129 11.81 -2.77 -17.21
C GLN A 129 12.99 -3.23 -18.05
N SER A 130 13.03 -4.51 -18.39
CA SER A 130 14.11 -5.12 -19.21
C SER A 130 15.51 -4.84 -18.66
N GLY A 131 15.71 -4.99 -17.35
CA GLY A 131 17.00 -4.76 -16.68
C GLY A 131 17.38 -3.30 -16.51
N GLN A 132 16.50 -2.35 -16.85
CA GLN A 132 16.74 -0.91 -16.69
C GLN A 132 15.72 -0.29 -15.73
N MET A 133 16.19 0.63 -14.88
CA MET A 133 15.34 1.43 -14.03
C MET A 133 14.74 2.58 -14.82
N LYS A 134 13.40 2.70 -14.79
CA LYS A 134 12.64 3.78 -15.44
C LYS A 134 11.88 4.56 -14.38
N THR A 135 11.97 5.87 -14.45
CA THR A 135 11.19 6.76 -13.58
C THR A 135 9.87 7.10 -14.24
N ILE A 136 8.80 7.02 -13.47
CA ILE A 136 7.45 7.46 -13.83
C ILE A 136 6.89 8.33 -12.71
N LYS A 137 6.08 9.33 -13.08
CA LYS A 137 5.30 10.13 -12.14
C LYS A 137 3.84 9.99 -12.51
N ALA A 138 3.01 9.67 -11.52
CA ALA A 138 1.57 9.57 -11.70
C ALA A 138 0.86 10.51 -10.72
N THR A 139 0.01 11.38 -11.23
CA THR A 139 -0.82 12.27 -10.41
C THR A 139 -2.21 11.67 -10.28
N LEU A 140 -2.60 11.34 -9.07
CA LEU A 140 -3.86 10.71 -8.71
C LEU A 140 -4.68 11.65 -7.83
N ALA A 141 -5.97 11.75 -8.09
CA ALA A 141 -6.92 12.50 -7.26
C ALA A 141 -8.15 11.62 -6.93
N PRO A 142 -8.01 10.61 -6.08
CA PRO A 142 -9.05 9.64 -5.82
C PRO A 142 -10.37 10.30 -5.37
N LYS A 143 -11.46 9.72 -5.87
CA LYS A 143 -12.81 10.08 -5.44
C LYS A 143 -13.45 8.87 -4.78
N ILE A 144 -13.98 9.07 -3.58
CA ILE A 144 -14.58 8.00 -2.79
C ILE A 144 -15.98 8.43 -2.34
N GLU A 145 -16.99 7.65 -2.67
CA GLU A 145 -18.36 7.87 -2.20
C GLU A 145 -18.63 7.01 -0.96
N PHE A 146 -19.11 7.67 0.07
CA PHE A 146 -19.52 7.06 1.34
C PHE A 146 -21.02 7.17 1.52
N LYS A 147 -21.62 6.15 2.14
CA LYS A 147 -22.98 6.13 2.63
C LYS A 147 -23.02 5.49 4.02
N ASN A 148 -23.56 6.22 4.98
CA ASN A 148 -23.59 5.82 6.38
C ASN A 148 -22.17 5.38 6.89
N GLY A 149 -21.15 6.14 6.48
CA GLY A 149 -19.77 5.89 6.83
C GLY A 149 -19.10 4.75 6.06
N ARG A 150 -19.80 3.98 5.23
CA ARG A 150 -19.23 2.88 4.45
C ARG A 150 -18.90 3.33 3.04
N VAL A 151 -17.80 2.84 2.53
CA VAL A 151 -17.39 3.07 1.14
C VAL A 151 -18.35 2.32 0.20
N GLU A 152 -18.91 3.02 -0.77
CA GLU A 152 -19.78 2.46 -1.81
C GLU A 152 -19.17 2.50 -3.20
N LYS A 153 -18.33 3.53 -3.50
CA LYS A 153 -17.64 3.65 -4.79
C LYS A 153 -16.27 4.26 -4.59
N ILE A 154 -15.33 3.83 -5.42
CA ILE A 154 -13.97 4.36 -5.47
C ILE A 154 -13.57 4.55 -6.93
N TRP A 155 -13.01 5.70 -7.26
CA TRP A 155 -12.33 5.98 -8.51
C TRP A 155 -10.88 6.39 -8.23
N ILE A 156 -9.96 5.88 -9.03
CA ILE A 156 -8.54 6.23 -8.95
C ILE A 156 -8.32 7.66 -9.43
N ASN A 157 -9.05 8.05 -10.48
CA ASN A 157 -9.01 9.38 -11.09
C ASN A 157 -7.57 9.83 -11.40
N LEU A 158 -6.93 9.10 -12.32
CA LEU A 158 -5.61 9.45 -12.84
C LEU A 158 -5.70 10.75 -13.65
N GLN A 159 -5.02 11.80 -13.18
CA GLN A 159 -5.02 13.13 -13.81
C GLN A 159 -3.85 13.35 -14.77
N GLY A 160 -2.74 12.67 -14.56
CA GLY A 160 -1.57 12.79 -15.40
C GLY A 160 -0.55 11.70 -15.13
N MET A 161 0.26 11.43 -16.16
CA MET A 161 1.37 10.51 -16.05
C MET A 161 2.54 10.98 -16.93
N GLU A 162 3.72 11.00 -16.34
CA GLU A 162 4.98 11.36 -17.00
C GLU A 162 5.95 10.18 -16.93
N GLY A 163 6.78 10.02 -17.97
CA GLY A 163 7.78 8.97 -18.03
C GLY A 163 7.88 8.35 -19.41
N THR A 164 8.45 7.14 -19.48
CA THR A 164 8.63 6.41 -20.74
C THR A 164 7.27 6.03 -21.35
N SER A 165 7.03 6.39 -22.61
CA SER A 165 5.74 6.21 -23.29
C SER A 165 5.18 4.78 -23.26
N SER A 166 6.05 3.77 -23.33
CA SER A 166 5.63 2.35 -23.26
C SER A 166 5.04 1.99 -21.90
N ILE A 167 5.54 2.56 -20.80
CA ILE A 167 5.04 2.31 -19.45
C ILE A 167 3.81 3.18 -19.18
N THR A 168 3.89 4.47 -19.48
CA THR A 168 2.81 5.42 -19.22
C THR A 168 1.55 5.07 -19.98
N GLY A 169 1.68 4.65 -21.24
CA GLY A 169 0.55 4.20 -22.05
C GLY A 169 -0.16 2.99 -21.45
N LEU A 170 0.58 1.97 -21.02
CA LEU A 170 0.00 0.77 -20.42
C LEU A 170 -0.70 1.07 -19.08
N LEU A 171 -0.06 1.83 -18.21
CA LEU A 171 -0.61 2.18 -16.89
C LEU A 171 -1.81 3.13 -17.00
N SER A 172 -1.77 4.10 -17.92
CA SER A 172 -2.90 5.01 -18.19
C SER A 172 -4.10 4.26 -18.72
N ALA A 173 -3.89 3.34 -19.68
CA ALA A 173 -4.96 2.49 -20.20
C ALA A 173 -5.57 1.61 -19.10
N GLY A 174 -4.72 1.03 -18.23
CA GLY A 174 -5.16 0.25 -17.08
C GLY A 174 -5.99 1.07 -16.09
N ALA A 175 -5.53 2.26 -15.70
CA ALA A 175 -6.26 3.13 -14.79
C ALA A 175 -7.61 3.59 -15.37
N THR A 176 -7.63 3.98 -16.66
CA THR A 176 -8.85 4.35 -17.36
C THR A 176 -9.84 3.18 -17.44
N LEU A 177 -9.34 1.97 -17.71
CA LEU A 177 -10.17 0.77 -17.74
C LEU A 177 -10.79 0.50 -16.36
N VAL A 178 -10.01 0.57 -15.29
CA VAL A 178 -10.51 0.40 -13.92
C VAL A 178 -11.62 1.39 -13.62
N ASP A 179 -11.41 2.68 -13.89
CA ASP A 179 -12.37 3.73 -13.57
C ASP A 179 -13.64 3.68 -14.47
N SER A 180 -13.51 3.28 -15.73
CA SER A 180 -14.64 3.27 -16.69
C SER A 180 -15.50 2.01 -16.59
N THR A 181 -14.89 0.83 -16.35
CA THR A 181 -15.60 -0.45 -16.36
C THR A 181 -16.02 -0.91 -14.96
N GLY A 182 -15.46 -0.31 -13.91
CA GLY A 182 -15.67 -0.76 -12.53
C GLY A 182 -15.03 -2.12 -12.20
N LEU A 183 -14.16 -2.64 -13.05
CA LEU A 183 -13.52 -3.97 -12.93
C LEU A 183 -12.85 -4.04 -11.61
N PHE A 184 -12.45 -3.70 -10.77
CA PHE A 184 -11.85 -3.85 -9.45
C PHE A 184 -12.57 -3.03 -8.37
N HIS A 185 -13.63 -2.28 -8.71
CA HIS A 185 -14.34 -1.44 -7.75
C HIS A 185 -14.85 -2.26 -6.57
N SER A 186 -15.47 -3.41 -6.82
CA SER A 186 -15.98 -4.28 -5.76
C SER A 186 -14.88 -4.75 -4.80
N GLN A 187 -13.72 -5.10 -5.32
CA GLN A 187 -12.58 -5.52 -4.51
C GLN A 187 -12.00 -4.34 -3.72
N MET A 188 -11.79 -3.18 -4.35
CA MET A 188 -11.32 -1.98 -3.67
C MET A 188 -12.27 -1.53 -2.56
N ILE A 189 -13.59 -1.54 -2.82
CA ILE A 189 -14.62 -1.21 -1.83
C ILE A 189 -14.56 -2.19 -0.65
N LYS A 190 -14.48 -3.49 -0.94
CA LYS A 190 -14.38 -4.54 0.09
C LYS A 190 -13.14 -4.35 0.96
N GLU A 191 -11.98 -4.16 0.36
CA GLU A 191 -10.73 -3.96 1.10
C GLU A 191 -10.73 -2.64 1.89
N ALA A 192 -11.24 -1.54 1.33
CA ALA A 192 -11.36 -0.27 2.05
C ALA A 192 -12.28 -0.40 3.28
N ASN A 193 -13.45 -1.03 3.13
CA ASN A 193 -14.34 -1.27 4.26
C ASN A 193 -13.75 -2.24 5.28
N LYS A 194 -13.06 -3.29 4.84
CA LYS A 194 -12.36 -4.22 5.73
C LYS A 194 -11.24 -3.50 6.50
N TYR A 195 -10.48 -2.62 5.83
CA TYR A 195 -9.47 -1.82 6.47
C TYR A 195 -10.05 -0.96 7.60
N ILE A 196 -11.08 -0.17 7.29
CA ILE A 196 -11.71 0.75 8.24
C ILE A 196 -12.33 0.00 9.43
N TYR A 197 -13.10 -1.07 9.17
CA TYR A 197 -13.96 -1.69 10.19
C TYR A 197 -13.41 -2.97 10.81
N THR A 198 -12.33 -3.53 10.27
CA THR A 198 -11.74 -4.77 10.77
C THR A 198 -10.26 -4.63 11.08
N GLN A 199 -9.47 -4.09 10.13
CA GLN A 199 -8.02 -4.05 10.30
C GLN A 199 -7.59 -2.96 11.28
N CYS A 200 -8.10 -1.72 11.14
CA CYS A 200 -7.79 -0.65 12.09
C CYS A 200 -8.15 -1.01 13.54
N PRO A 201 -9.38 -1.50 13.86
CA PRO A 201 -9.71 -1.91 15.22
C PRO A 201 -8.84 -3.06 15.75
N LYS A 202 -8.47 -4.00 14.87
CA LYS A 202 -7.62 -5.14 15.23
C LYS A 202 -6.17 -4.75 15.49
N ASN A 203 -5.62 -3.87 14.64
CA ASN A 203 -4.22 -3.47 14.72
C ASN A 203 -3.95 -2.43 15.82
N TYR A 204 -4.96 -1.61 16.14
CA TYR A 204 -4.83 -0.50 17.11
C TYR A 204 -5.97 -0.51 18.15
N PRO A 205 -6.12 -1.57 18.95
CA PRO A 205 -7.20 -1.69 19.94
C PRO A 205 -7.07 -0.64 21.05
N GLU A 206 -5.86 -0.16 21.34
CA GLU A 206 -5.60 0.89 22.33
C GLU A 206 -6.29 2.21 21.96
N VAL A 207 -6.41 2.54 20.66
CA VAL A 207 -7.09 3.75 20.19
C VAL A 207 -8.58 3.74 20.54
N LEU A 208 -9.21 2.56 20.45
CA LEU A 208 -10.61 2.37 20.86
C LEU A 208 -10.77 2.45 22.38
N ALA A 209 -9.83 1.88 23.14
CA ALA A 209 -9.89 1.92 24.62
C ALA A 209 -9.81 3.35 25.15
N GLU A 210 -8.98 4.20 24.54
CA GLU A 210 -8.87 5.63 24.88
C GLU A 210 -10.15 6.42 24.55
N SER A 211 -10.92 5.99 23.55
CA SER A 211 -12.16 6.65 23.11
C SER A 211 -13.35 6.30 23.99
N SER A 212 -13.26 5.25 24.78
CA SER A 212 -14.30 4.85 25.73
C SER A 212 -14.36 5.84 26.89
N PRO A 213 -15.52 6.45 27.23
CA PRO A 213 -15.62 7.32 28.40
C PRO A 213 -15.20 6.53 29.64
N LYS A 214 -14.16 7.01 30.36
CA LYS A 214 -13.76 6.46 31.65
C LYS A 214 -14.98 6.59 32.57
N VAL A 215 -15.76 5.54 32.70
CA VAL A 215 -16.81 5.45 33.72
C VAL A 215 -16.10 5.51 35.08
N LYS A 216 -16.09 6.70 35.71
CA LYS A 216 -15.67 6.80 37.09
C LYS A 216 -16.54 5.82 37.90
N PRO A 217 -15.93 4.92 38.70
CA PRO A 217 -16.69 4.07 39.58
C PRO A 217 -17.58 4.97 40.45
N ARG A 218 -18.89 4.87 40.31
CA ARG A 218 -19.81 5.49 41.27
C ARG A 218 -19.52 4.89 42.63
N LYS A 219 -19.02 5.71 43.56
CA LYS A 219 -18.96 5.33 44.98
C LYS A 219 -20.36 4.83 45.35
N PRO A 220 -20.50 3.66 45.98
CA PRO A 220 -21.78 3.18 46.43
C PRO A 220 -22.37 4.25 47.38
N ALA A 221 -23.57 4.74 47.05
CA ALA A 221 -24.31 5.63 47.93
C ALA A 221 -24.57 4.87 49.22
N LYS A 222 -24.08 5.41 50.34
CA LYS A 222 -24.49 4.92 51.68
C LYS A 222 -25.99 5.10 51.80
N THR A 223 -26.74 4.00 51.70
CA THR A 223 -28.16 3.94 52.02
C THR A 223 -28.26 4.01 53.53
N THR A 224 -28.47 5.19 54.09
CA THR A 224 -28.93 5.37 55.47
C THR A 224 -30.43 5.02 55.50
N LEU A 225 -30.76 3.83 56.00
CA LEU A 225 -32.13 3.50 56.34
C LEU A 225 -32.54 4.41 57.54
N PRO A 226 -33.72 5.09 57.44
CA PRO A 226 -34.26 5.76 58.61
C PRO A 226 -34.83 4.71 59.54
N SER A 227 -34.26 4.67 60.78
CA SER A 227 -34.80 3.89 61.88
C SER A 227 -36.13 4.53 62.35
N GLY A 228 -37.26 4.00 61.87
CA GLY A 228 -38.59 4.36 62.32
C GLY A 228 -38.94 3.49 63.51
N SER A 229 -38.78 4.07 64.74
CA SER A 229 -39.38 3.54 65.97
C SER A 229 -40.86 3.72 65.95
N VAL A 230 -41.64 2.63 65.89
CA VAL A 230 -43.09 2.63 66.18
C VAL A 230 -43.25 2.05 67.57
N ALA A 231 -43.73 2.92 68.54
CA ALA A 231 -44.17 2.52 69.86
C ALA A 231 -45.62 2.05 69.84
N PRO A 232 -46.02 1.02 70.60
CA PRO A 232 -47.37 0.53 70.64
C PRO A 232 -48.21 1.30 71.68
N LYS A 233 -49.46 1.50 71.27
CA LYS A 233 -50.55 1.73 72.25
C LYS A 233 -51.64 0.72 71.96
#